data_a38af78f2514d6980f6b89a800375077
#
_entry.id   a38af78f2514d6980f6b89a800375077
#
_cell.length_a   1.000
_cell.length_b   1.000
_cell.length_c   1.000
_cell.angle_alpha   90.00
_cell.angle_beta   90.00
_cell.angle_gamma   90.00
#
_symmetry.space_group_name_H-M   'P 1'
#
loop_
_entity.id
_entity.type
_entity.pdbx_description
1 polymer ?
#
loop_
_entity_poly.entity_id
_entity_poly.type
_entity_poly.pdbx_seq_one_letter_code
_entity_poly.pdbx_strand_id
1 'polypeptide(L)'
;MERKIKNQVTGFRTKDGAGVSLVRVLGNQTTDEYDPILMLDSFDSINPEDYIAGFPLHPHRGIETISYVYKGQMTHKDSLGNEDTIKDGEVQWMTAGSGIMHEEKLPASERMLGVQLWLNLPAKDKMVPPAYKSIKNSEIQEITLDNGKLRLLAGEYNGTTGYKSKYLPLDYYDIHLNPNSSIVLDTDSNRSIMMFTLLGDAYISGERSEEHTSEL
;
A
#
# COMPACT_ATOMS: atom_id res chain seq x y z
N MET A 1 9.93 12.95 21.61
CA MET A 1 8.85 12.28 22.41
C MET A 1 8.50 11.00 21.67
N GLU A 2 8.52 9.88 22.35
CA GLU A 2 8.13 8.60 21.75
C GLU A 2 6.62 8.56 21.50
N ARG A 3 6.22 8.09 20.32
CA ARG A 3 4.80 7.92 19.99
C ARG A 3 4.29 6.61 20.57
N LYS A 4 3.02 6.62 20.95
CA LYS A 4 2.30 5.41 21.37
C LYS A 4 1.31 5.01 20.30
N ILE A 5 1.03 3.71 20.19
CA ILE A 5 -0.06 3.21 19.38
C ILE A 5 -1.37 3.75 19.93
N LYS A 6 -2.18 4.35 19.07
CA LYS A 6 -3.51 4.84 19.40
C LYS A 6 -4.55 3.73 19.19
N ASN A 7 -4.48 3.06 18.05
CA ASN A 7 -5.40 1.99 17.65
C ASN A 7 -4.63 0.88 16.96
N GLN A 8 -5.08 -0.35 17.16
CA GLN A 8 -4.60 -1.53 16.45
C GLN A 8 -5.80 -2.21 15.81
N VAL A 9 -5.66 -2.60 14.54
CA VAL A 9 -6.71 -3.27 13.77
C VAL A 9 -6.17 -4.56 13.19
N THR A 10 -6.82 -5.66 13.51
CA THR A 10 -6.58 -6.95 12.87
C THR A 10 -7.54 -7.11 11.70
N GLY A 11 -7.03 -7.43 10.52
CA GLY A 11 -7.83 -7.64 9.32
C GLY A 11 -8.68 -8.91 9.40
N PHE A 12 -9.65 -9.00 8.50
CA PHE A 12 -10.49 -10.18 8.34
C PHE A 12 -10.42 -10.74 6.92
N ARG A 13 -10.45 -12.06 6.79
CA ARG A 13 -10.43 -12.73 5.49
C ARG A 13 -11.74 -12.48 4.75
N THR A 14 -11.62 -12.12 3.48
CA THR A 14 -12.76 -11.90 2.59
C THR A 14 -12.38 -12.21 1.14
N LYS A 15 -13.33 -12.04 0.23
CA LYS A 15 -13.10 -12.09 -1.22
C LYS A 15 -13.60 -10.80 -1.85
N ASP A 16 -12.87 -10.32 -2.86
CA ASP A 16 -13.26 -9.16 -3.65
C ASP A 16 -12.99 -9.39 -5.15
N GLY A 17 -13.35 -8.44 -6.00
CA GLY A 17 -13.24 -8.60 -7.46
C GLY A 17 -14.02 -9.81 -7.97
N ALA A 18 -13.39 -10.61 -8.79
CA ALA A 18 -13.99 -11.86 -9.33
C ALA A 18 -13.77 -13.07 -8.41
N GLY A 19 -13.41 -12.87 -7.16
CA GLY A 19 -13.19 -13.93 -6.18
C GLY A 19 -11.77 -13.99 -5.61
N VAL A 20 -11.02 -12.89 -5.70
CA VAL A 20 -9.69 -12.77 -5.11
C VAL A 20 -9.78 -12.86 -3.59
N SER A 21 -9.10 -13.84 -3.00
CA SER A 21 -8.98 -14.01 -1.56
C SER A 21 -7.99 -12.99 -0.99
N LEU A 22 -8.39 -12.27 0.03
CA LEU A 22 -7.58 -11.22 0.66
C LEU A 22 -7.91 -11.05 2.14
N VAL A 23 -7.07 -10.32 2.84
CA VAL A 23 -7.36 -9.83 4.20
C VAL A 23 -7.66 -8.34 4.10
N ARG A 24 -8.89 -7.94 4.40
CA ARG A 24 -9.27 -6.52 4.52
C ARG A 24 -8.93 -6.04 5.91
N VAL A 25 -7.93 -5.16 5.99
CA VAL A 25 -7.43 -4.61 7.25
C VAL A 25 -8.21 -3.35 7.62
N LEU A 26 -8.36 -2.43 6.66
CA LEU A 26 -9.15 -1.21 6.80
C LEU A 26 -10.25 -1.18 5.73
N GLY A 27 -11.38 -0.59 6.04
CA GLY A 27 -12.52 -0.45 5.14
C GLY A 27 -13.60 0.46 5.71
N ASN A 28 -14.84 0.31 5.25
CA ASN A 28 -15.94 1.22 5.58
C ASN A 28 -16.16 1.47 7.09
N GLN A 29 -15.78 0.51 7.93
CA GLN A 29 -15.98 0.64 9.39
C GLN A 29 -14.87 1.44 10.08
N THR A 30 -13.77 1.72 9.37
CA THR A 30 -12.59 2.40 9.92
C THR A 30 -12.34 3.78 9.29
N THR A 31 -13.15 4.20 8.33
CA THR A 31 -12.93 5.45 7.59
C THR A 31 -12.90 6.69 8.46
N ASP A 32 -13.74 6.77 9.50
CA ASP A 32 -13.80 7.95 10.37
C ASP A 32 -12.54 8.13 11.21
N GLU A 33 -11.84 7.02 11.54
CA GLU A 33 -10.63 7.05 12.35
C GLU A 33 -9.35 7.14 11.51
N TYR A 34 -9.37 6.59 10.29
CA TYR A 34 -8.19 6.43 9.44
C TYR A 34 -8.17 7.34 8.21
N ASP A 35 -9.18 8.24 8.02
CA ASP A 35 -9.11 9.24 6.94
C ASP A 35 -7.74 9.97 6.96
N PRO A 36 -7.04 10.06 5.85
CA PRO A 36 -7.44 9.83 4.46
C PRO A 36 -7.29 8.39 3.94
N ILE A 37 -7.04 7.39 4.79
CA ILE A 37 -6.97 5.99 4.39
C ILE A 37 -8.35 5.38 4.44
N LEU A 38 -8.92 5.06 3.27
CA LEU A 38 -10.27 4.51 3.16
C LEU A 38 -10.29 2.99 3.18
N MET A 39 -9.23 2.35 2.70
CA MET A 39 -9.13 0.90 2.63
C MET A 39 -7.66 0.48 2.61
N LEU A 40 -7.39 -0.65 3.25
CA LEU A 40 -6.15 -1.40 3.13
C LEU A 40 -6.50 -2.88 2.99
N ASP A 41 -6.19 -3.44 1.84
CA ASP A 41 -6.29 -4.88 1.55
C ASP A 41 -4.90 -5.49 1.45
N SER A 42 -4.72 -6.65 2.03
CA SER A 42 -3.50 -7.44 1.97
C SER A 42 -3.75 -8.74 1.23
N PHE A 43 -2.88 -9.05 0.29
CA PHE A 43 -2.87 -10.29 -0.50
C PHE A 43 -1.72 -11.16 -0.02
N ASP A 44 -1.98 -12.42 0.28
CA ASP A 44 -0.95 -13.41 0.57
C ASP A 44 -1.44 -14.81 0.22
N SER A 45 -0.96 -15.35 -0.89
CA SER A 45 -1.20 -16.73 -1.27
C SER A 45 -0.12 -17.29 -2.20
N ILE A 46 0.21 -18.55 -1.99
CA ILE A 46 1.02 -19.36 -2.90
C ILE A 46 0.15 -20.17 -3.87
N ASN A 47 -1.17 -20.14 -3.69
CA ASN A 47 -2.12 -20.82 -4.58
C ASN A 47 -2.71 -19.84 -5.59
N PRO A 48 -2.41 -19.95 -6.90
CA PRO A 48 -2.95 -19.05 -7.91
C PRO A 48 -4.48 -18.99 -7.97
N GLU A 49 -5.18 -20.06 -7.60
CA GLU A 49 -6.65 -20.08 -7.59
C GLU A 49 -7.26 -19.04 -6.62
N ASP A 50 -6.50 -18.60 -5.63
CA ASP A 50 -6.95 -17.58 -4.67
C ASP A 50 -6.98 -16.17 -5.27
N TYR A 51 -6.24 -15.90 -6.37
CA TYR A 51 -6.10 -14.54 -6.87
C TYR A 51 -6.17 -14.38 -8.40
N ILE A 52 -5.99 -15.44 -9.19
CA ILE A 52 -5.90 -15.35 -10.66
C ILE A 52 -7.18 -14.78 -11.30
N ALA A 53 -8.32 -14.83 -10.60
CA ALA A 53 -9.57 -14.24 -11.06
C ALA A 53 -9.47 -12.71 -11.23
N GLY A 54 -8.61 -12.06 -10.47
CA GLY A 54 -8.33 -10.63 -10.57
C GLY A 54 -9.52 -9.73 -10.26
N PHE A 55 -9.37 -8.48 -10.67
CA PHE A 55 -10.42 -7.46 -10.55
C PHE A 55 -10.85 -7.03 -11.94
N PRO A 56 -12.01 -7.55 -12.44
CA PRO A 56 -12.56 -7.16 -13.74
C PRO A 56 -12.83 -5.67 -13.83
N LEU A 57 -13.06 -5.17 -15.04
CA LEU A 57 -13.28 -3.76 -15.31
C LEU A 57 -14.32 -3.14 -14.36
N HIS A 58 -13.88 -2.17 -13.56
CA HIS A 58 -14.69 -1.47 -12.56
C HIS A 58 -14.29 0.01 -12.43
N PRO A 59 -15.17 0.86 -11.89
CA PRO A 59 -14.92 2.30 -11.77
C PRO A 59 -14.32 2.70 -10.42
N HIS A 60 -13.52 3.78 -10.45
CA HIS A 60 -13.17 4.57 -9.26
C HIS A 60 -13.38 6.05 -9.49
N ARG A 61 -13.64 6.81 -8.44
CA ARG A 61 -13.78 8.26 -8.46
C ARG A 61 -13.43 8.88 -7.12
N GLY A 62 -12.72 10.05 -7.14
CA GLY A 62 -12.45 10.86 -5.97
C GLY A 62 -11.44 10.27 -4.98
N ILE A 63 -10.69 9.27 -5.40
CA ILE A 63 -9.67 8.57 -4.60
C ILE A 63 -8.41 8.35 -5.41
N GLU A 64 -7.35 7.94 -4.72
CA GLU A 64 -6.18 7.28 -5.30
C GLU A 64 -6.14 5.83 -4.84
N THR A 65 -5.73 4.92 -5.73
CA THR A 65 -5.41 3.53 -5.37
C THR A 65 -3.91 3.30 -5.54
N ILE A 66 -3.28 2.72 -4.51
CA ILE A 66 -1.84 2.47 -4.49
C ILE A 66 -1.65 0.99 -4.17
N SER A 67 -1.12 0.23 -5.14
CA SER A 67 -0.79 -1.17 -4.93
C SER A 67 0.71 -1.33 -4.84
N TYR A 68 1.19 -1.98 -3.79
CA TYR A 68 2.56 -2.42 -3.63
C TYR A 68 2.62 -3.94 -3.73
N VAL A 69 3.37 -4.46 -4.69
CA VAL A 69 3.60 -5.90 -4.87
C VAL A 69 4.95 -6.25 -4.27
N TYR A 70 4.96 -6.84 -3.07
CA TYR A 70 6.19 -7.32 -2.46
C TYR A 70 6.74 -8.56 -3.20
N LYS A 71 5.83 -9.50 -3.56
CA LYS A 71 6.10 -10.68 -4.37
C LYS A 71 4.98 -10.94 -5.35
N GLY A 72 5.33 -11.37 -6.56
CA GLY A 72 4.40 -11.66 -7.63
C GLY A 72 4.31 -10.54 -8.65
N GLN A 73 3.15 -10.38 -9.25
CA GLN A 73 2.94 -9.37 -10.30
C GLN A 73 1.48 -8.97 -10.39
N MET A 74 1.25 -7.72 -10.80
CA MET A 74 -0.07 -7.15 -11.03
C MET A 74 -0.06 -6.33 -12.31
N THR A 75 -0.95 -6.65 -13.23
CA THR A 75 -1.12 -5.92 -14.49
C THR A 75 -2.35 -5.04 -14.41
N HIS A 76 -2.15 -3.75 -14.57
CA HIS A 76 -3.19 -2.73 -14.68
C HIS A 76 -3.51 -2.43 -16.13
N LYS A 77 -4.79 -2.20 -16.42
CA LYS A 77 -5.27 -1.63 -17.68
C LYS A 77 -6.43 -0.69 -17.42
N ASP A 78 -6.45 0.47 -18.08
CA ASP A 78 -7.46 1.49 -17.82
C ASP A 78 -8.09 2.13 -19.06
N SER A 79 -9.13 2.93 -18.82
CA SER A 79 -9.89 3.64 -19.87
C SER A 79 -9.13 4.81 -20.51
N LEU A 80 -7.94 5.17 -20.01
CA LEU A 80 -7.06 6.15 -20.65
C LEU A 80 -6.11 5.49 -21.66
N GLY A 81 -6.11 4.17 -21.73
CA GLY A 81 -5.22 3.38 -22.60
C GLY A 81 -3.88 3.01 -21.97
N ASN A 82 -3.73 3.22 -20.66
CA ASN A 82 -2.56 2.70 -19.97
C ASN A 82 -2.71 1.19 -19.80
N GLU A 83 -1.60 0.46 -20.02
CA GLU A 83 -1.46 -0.95 -19.68
C GLU A 83 -0.02 -1.17 -19.23
N ASP A 84 0.17 -1.62 -17.98
CA ASP A 84 1.49 -1.87 -17.42
C ASP A 84 1.43 -2.94 -16.33
N THR A 85 2.57 -3.59 -16.08
CA THR A 85 2.72 -4.63 -15.07
C THR A 85 3.77 -4.22 -14.05
N ILE A 86 3.38 -4.17 -12.79
CA ILE A 86 4.31 -4.08 -11.66
C ILE A 86 4.66 -5.49 -11.18
N LYS A 87 5.89 -5.63 -10.67
CA LYS A 87 6.49 -6.90 -10.21
C LYS A 87 7.03 -6.75 -8.79
N ASP A 88 7.74 -7.78 -8.33
CA ASP A 88 8.40 -7.81 -7.02
C ASP A 88 9.02 -6.47 -6.63
N GLY A 89 8.52 -5.89 -5.57
CA GLY A 89 9.02 -4.65 -5.00
C GLY A 89 8.57 -3.36 -5.71
N GLU A 90 7.66 -3.42 -6.68
CA GLU A 90 7.21 -2.25 -7.44
C GLU A 90 5.82 -1.76 -6.99
N VAL A 91 5.51 -0.52 -7.34
CA VAL A 91 4.27 0.16 -6.95
C VAL A 91 3.52 0.61 -8.19
N GLN A 92 2.20 0.50 -8.17
CA GLN A 92 1.33 1.25 -9.07
C GLN A 92 0.54 2.30 -8.27
N TRP A 93 0.41 3.48 -8.87
CA TRP A 93 -0.30 4.61 -8.30
C TRP A 93 -1.30 5.12 -9.33
N MET A 94 -2.58 4.96 -9.03
CA MET A 94 -3.65 5.47 -9.88
C MET A 94 -4.41 6.57 -9.16
N THR A 95 -4.44 7.76 -9.74
CA THR A 95 -5.35 8.83 -9.35
C THR A 95 -6.65 8.65 -10.11
N ALA A 96 -7.73 8.30 -9.44
CA ALA A 96 -9.04 8.15 -10.09
C ALA A 96 -9.69 9.50 -10.40
N GLY A 97 -9.51 10.50 -9.54
CA GLY A 97 -9.97 11.87 -9.77
C GLY A 97 -11.44 11.96 -10.20
N SER A 98 -11.71 12.57 -11.35
CA SER A 98 -13.07 12.72 -11.90
C SER A 98 -13.72 11.41 -12.35
N GLY A 99 -12.96 10.35 -12.48
CA GLY A 99 -13.43 8.99 -12.81
C GLY A 99 -12.52 8.27 -13.77
N ILE A 100 -12.30 6.99 -13.52
CA ILE A 100 -11.55 6.07 -14.37
C ILE A 100 -12.19 4.68 -14.27
N MET A 101 -12.17 3.94 -15.38
CA MET A 101 -12.46 2.51 -15.41
C MET A 101 -11.15 1.77 -15.51
N HIS A 102 -10.94 0.74 -14.70
CA HIS A 102 -9.74 -0.09 -14.80
C HIS A 102 -10.00 -1.56 -14.47
N GLU A 103 -9.10 -2.40 -14.88
CA GLU A 103 -9.02 -3.81 -14.49
C GLU A 103 -7.63 -4.12 -13.95
N GLU A 104 -7.55 -5.09 -13.03
CA GLU A 104 -6.28 -5.59 -12.50
C GLU A 104 -6.24 -7.11 -12.64
N LYS A 105 -5.18 -7.61 -13.30
CA LYS A 105 -4.89 -9.03 -13.44
C LYS A 105 -3.75 -9.41 -12.52
N LEU A 106 -3.88 -10.55 -11.88
CA LEU A 106 -2.89 -11.13 -10.98
C LEU A 106 -2.39 -12.44 -11.60
N PRO A 107 -1.41 -12.40 -12.53
CA PRO A 107 -0.90 -13.61 -13.15
C PRO A 107 -0.30 -14.57 -12.12
N ALA A 108 -0.42 -15.87 -12.39
CA ALA A 108 0.15 -16.90 -11.53
C ALA A 108 1.64 -16.66 -11.28
N SER A 109 2.05 -16.76 -10.03
CA SER A 109 3.43 -16.57 -9.54
C SER A 109 3.68 -17.51 -8.36
N GLU A 110 4.92 -17.64 -7.92
CA GLU A 110 5.27 -18.48 -6.76
C GLU A 110 4.57 -18.04 -5.49
N ARG A 111 4.36 -16.75 -5.32
CA ARG A 111 3.57 -16.14 -4.24
C ARG A 111 3.02 -14.81 -4.73
N MET A 112 1.76 -14.53 -4.45
CA MET A 112 1.20 -13.19 -4.54
C MET A 112 1.16 -12.60 -3.14
N LEU A 113 2.06 -11.66 -2.86
CA LEU A 113 2.12 -10.94 -1.58
C LEU A 113 2.24 -9.46 -1.84
N GLY A 114 1.32 -8.70 -1.28
CA GLY A 114 1.30 -7.26 -1.43
C GLY A 114 0.12 -6.61 -0.74
N VAL A 115 -0.01 -5.33 -0.91
CA VAL A 115 -1.11 -4.54 -0.34
C VAL A 115 -1.69 -3.58 -1.38
N GLN A 116 -2.97 -3.29 -1.25
CA GLN A 116 -3.63 -2.20 -1.96
C GLN A 116 -4.22 -1.22 -0.95
N LEU A 117 -3.82 0.04 -1.10
CA LEU A 117 -4.23 1.16 -0.28
C LEU A 117 -5.14 2.08 -1.08
N TRP A 118 -6.27 2.51 -0.51
CA TRP A 118 -7.08 3.59 -1.06
C TRP A 118 -6.91 4.85 -0.23
N LEU A 119 -6.49 5.93 -0.90
CA LEU A 119 -6.38 7.26 -0.31
C LEU A 119 -7.53 8.15 -0.77
N ASN A 120 -8.16 8.81 0.19
CA ASN A 120 -9.18 9.82 -0.07
C ASN A 120 -8.54 11.09 -0.63
N LEU A 121 -8.92 11.52 -1.82
CA LEU A 121 -8.48 12.81 -2.33
C LEU A 121 -9.11 13.96 -1.52
N PRO A 122 -8.38 15.06 -1.27
CA PRO A 122 -8.94 16.27 -0.71
C PRO A 122 -10.16 16.74 -1.50
N ALA A 123 -11.15 17.33 -0.85
CA ALA A 123 -12.40 17.75 -1.50
C ALA A 123 -12.17 18.59 -2.77
N LYS A 124 -11.19 19.51 -2.73
CA LYS A 124 -10.81 20.36 -3.88
C LYS A 124 -10.22 19.60 -5.06
N ASP A 125 -9.66 18.41 -4.81
CA ASP A 125 -8.94 17.60 -5.80
C ASP A 125 -9.73 16.35 -6.25
N LYS A 126 -10.94 16.13 -5.72
CA LYS A 126 -11.76 14.94 -6.08
C LYS A 126 -12.12 14.83 -7.56
N MET A 127 -12.09 15.95 -8.28
CA MET A 127 -12.49 16.03 -9.69
C MET A 127 -11.31 16.35 -10.62
N VAL A 128 -10.08 16.14 -10.17
CA VAL A 128 -8.89 16.29 -11.03
C VAL A 128 -8.89 15.24 -12.16
N PRO A 129 -8.20 15.48 -13.27
CA PRO A 129 -8.04 14.47 -14.31
C PRO A 129 -7.44 13.18 -13.76
N PRO A 130 -7.95 12.01 -14.16
CA PRO A 130 -7.37 10.74 -13.76
C PRO A 130 -5.96 10.57 -14.34
N ALA A 131 -5.13 9.80 -13.65
CA ALA A 131 -3.75 9.53 -14.05
C ALA A 131 -3.29 8.16 -13.51
N TYR A 132 -2.31 7.59 -14.18
CA TYR A 132 -1.65 6.34 -13.78
C TYR A 132 -0.13 6.52 -13.79
N LYS A 133 0.54 5.90 -12.84
CA LYS A 133 2.00 5.80 -12.76
C LYS A 133 2.39 4.47 -12.14
N SER A 134 3.25 3.72 -12.82
CA SER A 134 4.02 2.64 -12.20
C SER A 134 5.36 3.18 -11.70
N ILE A 135 5.74 2.85 -10.50
CA ILE A 135 7.02 3.19 -9.88
C ILE A 135 7.85 1.90 -9.89
N LYS A 136 8.82 1.87 -10.79
CA LYS A 136 9.64 0.68 -11.01
C LYS A 136 10.80 0.60 -10.02
N ASN A 137 11.36 -0.59 -9.83
CA ASN A 137 12.51 -0.79 -8.94
C ASN A 137 13.68 0.17 -9.21
N SER A 138 13.89 0.56 -10.48
CA SER A 138 14.93 1.53 -10.87
C SER A 138 14.66 2.97 -10.38
N GLU A 139 13.42 3.27 -9.98
CA GLU A 139 13.00 4.58 -9.44
C GLU A 139 12.93 4.58 -7.91
N ILE A 140 12.93 3.40 -7.28
CA ILE A 140 12.81 3.23 -5.82
C ILE A 140 14.22 3.24 -5.21
N GLN A 141 14.46 4.21 -4.30
CA GLN A 141 15.71 4.27 -3.57
C GLN A 141 15.72 3.22 -2.47
N GLU A 142 16.77 2.42 -2.40
CA GLU A 142 17.02 1.50 -1.30
C GLU A 142 18.10 2.08 -0.38
N ILE A 143 17.76 2.32 0.87
CA ILE A 143 18.61 2.96 1.87
C ILE A 143 19.05 1.88 2.86
N THR A 144 20.35 1.70 2.98
CA THR A 144 20.94 0.80 3.98
C THR A 144 20.77 1.40 5.38
N LEU A 145 20.25 0.60 6.28
CA LEU A 145 20.12 0.91 7.70
C LEU A 145 21.13 0.05 8.48
N ASP A 146 21.46 0.44 9.71
CA ASP A 146 22.37 -0.34 10.57
C ASP A 146 21.87 -1.79 10.79
N ASN A 147 20.54 -1.95 10.84
CA ASN A 147 19.89 -3.23 11.16
C ASN A 147 18.93 -3.71 10.05
N GLY A 148 19.19 -3.35 8.81
CA GLY A 148 18.33 -3.75 7.70
C GLY A 148 18.38 -2.80 6.52
N LYS A 149 17.24 -2.58 5.88
CA LYS A 149 17.11 -1.64 4.76
C LYS A 149 15.71 -1.01 4.73
N LEU A 150 15.64 0.15 4.12
CA LEU A 150 14.40 0.87 3.83
C LEU A 150 14.30 1.10 2.32
N ARG A 151 13.20 0.70 1.72
CA ARG A 151 12.85 1.03 0.35
C ARG A 151 11.88 2.20 0.36
N LEU A 152 12.30 3.31 -0.24
CA LEU A 152 11.55 4.55 -0.27
C LEU A 152 10.56 4.52 -1.45
N LEU A 153 9.36 3.98 -1.21
CA LEU A 153 8.33 3.82 -2.22
C LEU A 153 7.75 5.17 -2.64
N ALA A 154 7.57 6.09 -1.69
CA ALA A 154 7.18 7.48 -1.95
C ALA A 154 7.60 8.40 -0.80
N GLY A 155 7.67 9.69 -1.06
CA GLY A 155 7.96 10.72 -0.07
C GLY A 155 9.44 10.99 0.14
N GLU A 156 9.84 11.20 1.39
CA GLU A 156 11.21 11.57 1.75
C GLU A 156 11.67 10.82 3.00
N TYR A 157 12.95 10.43 3.04
CA TYR A 157 13.60 9.86 4.21
C TYR A 157 15.05 10.37 4.30
N ASN A 158 15.40 11.03 5.41
CA ASN A 158 16.75 11.54 5.69
C ASN A 158 17.38 12.31 4.51
N GLY A 159 16.61 13.19 3.86
CA GLY A 159 17.07 13.99 2.73
C GLY A 159 17.09 13.26 1.38
N THR A 160 16.78 11.96 1.35
CA THR A 160 16.57 11.20 0.12
C THR A 160 15.12 11.32 -0.29
N THR A 161 14.88 11.67 -1.57
CA THR A 161 13.53 11.86 -2.11
C THR A 161 13.18 10.72 -3.06
N GLY A 162 12.02 10.09 -2.86
CA GLY A 162 11.39 9.14 -3.77
C GLY A 162 10.31 9.77 -4.63
N TYR A 163 9.35 8.94 -5.07
CA TYR A 163 8.17 9.45 -5.77
C TYR A 163 7.39 10.44 -4.89
N LYS A 164 6.99 11.57 -5.44
CA LYS A 164 6.19 12.59 -4.72
C LYS A 164 4.72 12.45 -5.09
N SER A 165 3.89 12.15 -4.10
CA SER A 165 2.45 12.20 -4.28
C SER A 165 2.01 13.62 -4.65
N LYS A 166 1.02 13.73 -5.54
CA LYS A 166 0.64 15.03 -6.11
C LYS A 166 -0.36 15.78 -5.22
N TYR A 167 -1.21 15.07 -4.50
CA TYR A 167 -2.36 15.65 -3.81
C TYR A 167 -2.27 15.61 -2.30
N LEU A 168 -1.90 14.48 -1.73
CA LEU A 168 -1.68 14.31 -0.30
C LEU A 168 -0.21 14.07 -0.03
N PRO A 169 0.45 14.81 0.86
CA PRO A 169 1.80 14.48 1.31
C PRO A 169 1.79 13.10 1.97
N LEU A 170 2.46 12.14 1.35
CA LEU A 170 2.58 10.78 1.82
C LEU A 170 4.04 10.33 1.78
N ASP A 171 4.53 9.87 2.92
CA ASP A 171 5.75 9.10 2.99
C ASP A 171 5.36 7.62 3.08
N TYR A 172 5.88 6.80 2.16
CA TYR A 172 5.56 5.39 2.07
C TYR A 172 6.84 4.58 2.00
N TYR A 173 7.05 3.75 3.02
CA TYR A 173 8.26 2.97 3.20
C TYR A 173 7.95 1.48 3.26
N ASP A 174 8.84 0.68 2.67
CA ASP A 174 8.94 -0.75 2.94
C ASP A 174 10.24 -1.00 3.71
N ILE A 175 10.12 -1.43 4.97
CA ILE A 175 11.23 -1.55 5.91
C ILE A 175 11.50 -3.02 6.19
N HIS A 176 12.72 -3.45 5.90
CA HIS A 176 13.20 -4.80 6.18
C HIS A 176 14.19 -4.76 7.33
N LEU A 177 13.83 -5.34 8.45
CA LEU A 177 14.70 -5.44 9.62
C LEU A 177 15.33 -6.84 9.72
N ASN A 178 16.57 -6.88 10.16
CA ASN A 178 17.20 -8.14 10.55
C ASN A 178 16.50 -8.74 11.78
N PRO A 179 16.51 -10.05 11.95
CA PRO A 179 15.91 -10.68 13.13
C PRO A 179 16.48 -10.10 14.44
N ASN A 180 15.58 -9.88 15.41
CA ASN A 180 15.91 -9.35 16.74
C ASN A 180 16.60 -7.96 16.72
N SER A 181 16.30 -7.16 15.72
CA SER A 181 16.81 -5.80 15.60
C SER A 181 15.70 -4.76 15.70
N SER A 182 16.07 -3.49 15.80
CA SER A 182 15.13 -2.39 15.90
C SER A 182 15.58 -1.18 15.10
N ILE A 183 14.63 -0.33 14.78
CA ILE A 183 14.84 1.00 14.18
C ILE A 183 14.04 2.04 14.93
N VAL A 184 14.56 3.27 14.97
CA VAL A 184 13.82 4.45 15.41
C VAL A 184 13.59 5.33 14.18
N LEU A 185 12.33 5.68 13.94
CA LEU A 185 11.95 6.58 12.86
C LEU A 185 11.55 7.93 13.45
N ASP A 186 12.29 8.97 13.10
CA ASP A 186 11.90 10.33 13.44
C ASP A 186 10.79 10.82 12.50
N THR A 187 9.76 11.39 13.11
CA THR A 187 8.58 11.86 12.36
C THR A 187 8.06 13.15 12.94
N ASP A 188 7.52 14.02 12.08
CA ASP A 188 6.87 15.25 12.53
C ASP A 188 5.67 14.96 13.43
N SER A 189 5.52 15.74 14.49
CA SER A 189 4.44 15.57 15.49
C SER A 189 3.03 15.76 14.93
N ASN A 190 2.89 16.45 13.80
CA ASN A 190 1.63 16.72 13.11
C ASN A 190 1.29 15.68 12.02
N ARG A 191 2.12 14.65 11.84
CA ARG A 191 1.86 13.56 10.90
C ARG A 191 1.15 12.40 11.59
N SER A 192 0.14 11.83 10.94
CA SER A 192 -0.38 10.51 11.27
C SER A 192 0.56 9.44 10.73
N ILE A 193 0.73 8.36 11.46
CA ILE A 193 1.58 7.23 11.06
C ILE A 193 0.72 5.98 11.12
N MET A 194 0.75 5.21 10.05
CA MET A 194 0.23 3.87 10.02
C MET A 194 1.38 2.90 9.76
N MET A 195 1.45 1.85 10.54
CA MET A 195 2.37 0.74 10.33
C MET A 195 1.55 -0.52 9.99
N PHE A 196 2.06 -1.31 9.09
CA PHE A 196 1.47 -2.58 8.70
C PHE A 196 2.55 -3.65 8.66
N THR A 197 2.38 -4.72 9.42
CA THR A 197 3.30 -5.85 9.41
C THR A 197 2.95 -6.77 8.24
N LEU A 198 3.78 -6.73 7.20
CA LEU A 198 3.57 -7.51 5.98
C LEU A 198 4.05 -8.96 6.14
N LEU A 199 5.18 -9.15 6.83
CA LEU A 199 5.80 -10.45 7.08
C LEU A 199 6.40 -10.51 8.48
N GLY A 200 6.21 -11.62 9.17
CA GLY A 200 6.79 -11.90 10.48
C GLY A 200 6.09 -11.16 11.61
N ASP A 201 6.81 -10.99 12.70
CA ASP A 201 6.35 -10.33 13.91
C ASP A 201 7.23 -9.13 14.23
N ALA A 202 6.62 -8.06 14.70
CA ALA A 202 7.31 -6.86 15.16
C ALA A 202 6.78 -6.41 16.52
N TYR A 203 7.54 -5.55 17.21
CA TYR A 203 7.06 -4.79 18.35
C TYR A 203 7.12 -3.32 17.99
N ILE A 204 5.98 -2.63 18.07
CA ILE A 204 5.85 -1.22 17.77
C ILE A 204 5.54 -0.50 19.07
N SER A 205 6.46 0.35 19.53
CA SER A 205 6.35 1.03 20.85
C SER A 205 6.00 0.08 22.02
N GLY A 206 6.52 -1.16 21.97
CA GLY A 206 6.31 -2.19 22.99
C GLY A 206 5.08 -3.08 22.81
N GLU A 207 4.23 -2.81 21.85
CA GLU A 207 3.06 -3.66 21.50
C GLU A 207 3.39 -4.57 20.32
N ARG A 208 2.91 -5.82 20.38
CA ARG A 208 3.16 -6.82 19.33
C ARG A 208 2.26 -6.59 18.13
N SER A 209 2.88 -6.56 16.98
CA SER A 209 2.22 -6.56 15.66
C SER A 209 2.58 -7.83 14.92
N GLU A 210 1.59 -8.48 14.36
CA GLU A 210 1.72 -9.71 13.56
C GLU A 210 1.38 -9.42 12.09
N GLU A 211 1.66 -10.38 11.21
CA GLU A 211 1.24 -10.29 9.81
C GLU A 211 -0.25 -9.93 9.68
N HIS A 212 -0.56 -9.04 8.74
CA HIS A 212 -1.90 -8.50 8.48
C HIS A 212 -2.53 -7.69 9.64
N THR A 213 -1.70 -7.13 10.52
CA THR A 213 -2.13 -6.19 11.56
C THR A 213 -1.61 -4.78 11.25
N SER A 214 -2.46 -3.79 11.42
CA SER A 214 -2.15 -2.37 11.21
C SER A 214 -2.25 -1.58 12.52
N GLU A 215 -1.29 -0.70 12.75
CA GLU A 215 -1.20 0.20 13.91
C GLU A 215 -1.25 1.67 13.46
N LEU A 216 -1.96 2.49 14.25
CA LEU A 216 -2.11 3.93 14.05
C LEU A 216 -1.53 4.72 15.23
#